data_42af6fc37b1c1bf6171fa0c0d1ecc93e
#
_entry.id   42af6fc37b1c1bf6171fa0c0d1ecc93e
#
_cell.length_a   1.000
_cell.length_b   1.000
_cell.length_c   1.000
_cell.angle_alpha   90.00
_cell.angle_beta   90.00
_cell.angle_gamma   90.00
#
_symmetry.space_group_name_H-M   'P 1'
#
loop_
_entity.id
_entity.type
_entity.pdbx_description
1 polymer ?
#
loop_
_entity_poly.entity_id
_entity_poly.type
_entity_poly.pdbx_seq_one_letter_code
_entity_poly.pdbx_strand_id
1 'polypeptide(L)'
;MRPGQTLPNGQIADASTGLVETLEAVKADFYAEPYAGIACAMKNAGVGVGIPDVGRVRLLVANGRIHIHAGASCIGQGVGTVLVQMVAEITGAAPSEIVWHAPNTRIAPDAGTTSGSRQTLLTGEAACIAARKLQEKRGGLALAALDGQEFYGEYGPKTDPMGTPVPHPVSHVAYGYATQLCLLNEDGTIKKIIAAHDVGRAVNPVSVEGQIEGGVVMSCGYALTEHFPLKNGRPLAKFGTLGLFRADRAPEVEARIIEKAGIEGAGGAIGIGEITSIPTAPAIAGAYYKLTGEFETELPLRHTPYDRRT
;
A
#
# COMPACT_ATOMS: atom_id res chain seq x y z
N MET A 1 -18.26 2.61 6.94
CA MET A 1 -18.53 2.31 5.52
C MET A 1 -18.69 0.82 5.35
N ARG A 2 -19.65 0.39 4.52
CA ARG A 2 -19.98 -1.02 4.26
C ARG A 2 -20.23 -1.19 2.76
N PRO A 3 -20.09 -2.41 2.22
CA PRO A 3 -20.49 -2.71 0.84
C PRO A 3 -21.90 -2.20 0.52
N GLY A 4 -22.10 -1.66 -0.67
CA GLY A 4 -23.36 -1.10 -1.15
C GLY A 4 -23.63 0.36 -0.74
N GLN A 5 -22.84 0.95 0.15
CA GLN A 5 -22.98 2.37 0.50
C GLN A 5 -22.30 3.26 -0.55
N THR A 6 -22.87 4.46 -0.76
CA THR A 6 -22.31 5.45 -1.67
C THR A 6 -21.16 6.21 -0.99
N LEU A 7 -20.02 6.25 -1.65
CA LEU A 7 -18.87 7.04 -1.26
C LEU A 7 -19.10 8.54 -1.51
N PRO A 8 -18.34 9.44 -0.89
CA PRO A 8 -18.47 10.89 -1.12
C PRO A 8 -18.31 11.32 -2.59
N ASN A 9 -17.61 10.54 -3.40
CA ASN A 9 -17.41 10.76 -4.83
C ASN A 9 -18.50 10.13 -5.72
N GLY A 10 -19.55 9.53 -5.13
CA GLY A 10 -20.66 8.89 -5.84
C GLY A 10 -20.47 7.42 -6.19
N GLN A 11 -19.26 6.88 -6.09
CA GLN A 11 -18.99 5.46 -6.34
C GLN A 11 -19.67 4.59 -5.26
N ILE A 12 -20.15 3.44 -5.66
CA ILE A 12 -20.68 2.44 -4.69
C ILE A 12 -19.50 1.64 -4.12
N ALA A 13 -19.43 1.54 -2.80
CA ALA A 13 -18.50 0.67 -2.10
C ALA A 13 -18.79 -0.79 -2.46
N ASP A 14 -17.82 -1.48 -2.99
CA ASP A 14 -17.93 -2.85 -3.44
C ASP A 14 -17.74 -3.88 -2.32
N ALA A 15 -17.77 -5.17 -2.66
CA ALA A 15 -17.64 -6.29 -1.72
C ALA A 15 -16.26 -6.31 -1.01
N SER A 16 -15.22 -5.69 -1.59
CA SER A 16 -13.87 -5.62 -1.02
C SER A 16 -13.74 -4.58 0.11
N THR A 17 -14.80 -3.89 0.48
CA THR A 17 -14.79 -2.85 1.51
C THR A 17 -14.59 -3.45 2.90
N GLY A 18 -13.34 -3.49 3.39
CA GLY A 18 -12.92 -4.13 4.64
C GLY A 18 -12.79 -3.20 5.86
N LEU A 19 -13.34 -1.98 5.83
CA LEU A 19 -13.20 -1.02 6.94
C LEU A 19 -13.75 -1.55 8.27
N VAL A 20 -14.86 -2.26 8.23
CA VAL A 20 -15.47 -2.82 9.47
C VAL A 20 -14.56 -3.88 10.06
N GLU A 21 -13.99 -4.73 9.24
CA GLU A 21 -13.06 -5.78 9.64
C GLU A 21 -11.79 -5.20 10.27
N THR A 22 -11.25 -4.10 9.71
CA THR A 22 -10.09 -3.42 10.32
C THR A 22 -10.43 -2.79 11.67
N LEU A 23 -11.64 -2.25 11.85
CA LEU A 23 -12.13 -1.71 13.13
C LEU A 23 -12.31 -2.81 14.18
N GLU A 24 -12.98 -3.90 13.83
CA GLU A 24 -13.20 -5.02 14.75
C GLU A 24 -11.89 -5.67 15.17
N ALA A 25 -10.87 -5.69 14.29
CA ALA A 25 -9.56 -6.25 14.57
C ALA A 25 -8.80 -5.52 15.69
N VAL A 26 -9.12 -4.27 15.99
CA VAL A 26 -8.44 -3.44 17.02
C VAL A 26 -9.33 -3.06 18.19
N LYS A 27 -10.60 -3.43 18.14
CA LYS A 27 -11.63 -3.01 19.08
C LYS A 27 -11.35 -3.40 20.54
N ALA A 28 -10.91 -4.62 20.77
CA ALA A 28 -10.62 -5.11 22.12
C ALA A 28 -9.49 -4.32 22.77
N ASP A 29 -8.41 -4.07 22.01
CA ASP A 29 -7.25 -3.31 22.48
C ASP A 29 -7.63 -1.85 22.79
N PHE A 30 -8.50 -1.25 21.98
CA PHE A 30 -8.96 0.12 22.19
C PHE A 30 -9.67 0.28 23.54
N TYR A 31 -10.50 -0.68 23.93
CA TYR A 31 -11.23 -0.61 25.21
C TYR A 31 -10.41 -1.07 26.41
N ALA A 32 -9.33 -1.82 26.18
CA ALA A 32 -8.45 -2.31 27.26
C ALA A 32 -7.45 -1.25 27.75
N GLU A 33 -7.16 -0.22 26.94
CA GLU A 33 -6.10 0.75 27.22
C GLU A 33 -6.66 2.15 27.46
N PRO A 34 -6.25 2.83 28.56
CA PRO A 34 -6.83 4.12 28.94
C PRO A 34 -6.45 5.24 27.96
N TYR A 35 -5.25 5.21 27.41
CA TYR A 35 -4.71 6.23 26.50
C TYR A 35 -4.60 5.72 25.08
N ALA A 36 -5.67 5.08 24.60
CA ALA A 36 -5.76 4.59 23.23
C ALA A 36 -6.39 5.63 22.29
N GLY A 37 -5.69 6.06 21.29
CA GLY A 37 -6.23 6.86 20.18
C GLY A 37 -6.46 6.00 18.96
N ILE A 38 -7.57 6.21 18.25
CA ILE A 38 -7.96 5.44 17.07
C ILE A 38 -8.20 6.35 15.87
N ALA A 39 -7.78 5.89 14.69
CA ALA A 39 -8.14 6.53 13.43
C ALA A 39 -8.31 5.51 12.32
N CYS A 40 -9.19 5.84 11.38
CA CYS A 40 -9.46 5.04 10.19
C CYS A 40 -9.11 5.82 8.93
N ALA A 41 -8.75 5.10 7.88
CA ALA A 41 -8.53 5.68 6.57
C ALA A 41 -9.12 4.83 5.45
N MET A 42 -9.47 5.50 4.36
CA MET A 42 -9.74 4.92 3.05
C MET A 42 -8.82 5.61 2.04
N LYS A 43 -8.14 4.81 1.21
CA LYS A 43 -7.24 5.33 0.18
C LYS A 43 -7.36 4.51 -1.09
N ASN A 44 -7.50 5.20 -2.22
CA ASN A 44 -7.53 4.55 -3.54
C ASN A 44 -6.26 3.75 -3.84
N ALA A 45 -6.41 2.63 -4.52
CA ALA A 45 -5.35 1.94 -5.26
C ALA A 45 -5.58 2.16 -6.76
N GLY A 46 -4.55 2.66 -7.45
CA GLY A 46 -4.68 3.17 -8.82
C GLY A 46 -4.84 4.69 -8.88
N VAL A 47 -4.59 5.28 -10.06
CA VAL A 47 -4.66 6.72 -10.29
C VAL A 47 -6.12 7.19 -10.36
N GLY A 48 -6.96 6.49 -11.09
CA GLY A 48 -8.40 6.77 -11.17
C GLY A 48 -8.79 8.04 -11.90
N VAL A 49 -10.01 8.48 -11.64
CA VAL A 49 -10.66 9.73 -12.11
C VAL A 49 -10.53 9.99 -13.61
N GLY A 50 -10.63 8.91 -14.42
CA GLY A 50 -10.56 8.97 -15.89
C GLY A 50 -9.14 9.10 -16.46
N ILE A 51 -8.12 9.16 -15.60
CA ILE A 51 -6.72 9.17 -16.07
C ILE A 51 -6.34 7.77 -16.52
N PRO A 52 -5.72 7.59 -17.71
CA PRO A 52 -5.24 6.29 -18.16
C PRO A 52 -4.27 5.66 -17.14
N ASP A 53 -4.57 4.47 -16.70
CA ASP A 53 -3.82 3.77 -15.67
C ASP A 53 -3.57 2.31 -16.11
N VAL A 54 -2.40 2.05 -16.68
CA VAL A 54 -2.10 0.79 -17.35
C VAL A 54 -0.85 0.13 -16.76
N GLY A 55 -0.99 -1.14 -16.37
CA GLY A 55 0.14 -2.03 -16.06
C GLY A 55 0.52 -2.84 -17.29
N ARG A 56 1.83 -3.07 -17.53
CA ARG A 56 2.34 -3.87 -18.64
C ARG A 56 3.49 -4.73 -18.19
N VAL A 57 3.47 -5.99 -18.62
CA VAL A 57 4.53 -6.98 -18.35
C VAL A 57 4.83 -7.78 -19.60
N ARG A 58 6.10 -8.01 -19.84
CA ARG A 58 6.60 -8.97 -20.82
C ARG A 58 7.33 -10.10 -20.10
N LEU A 59 6.90 -11.34 -20.33
CA LEU A 59 7.62 -12.55 -19.94
C LEU A 59 8.38 -13.09 -21.13
N LEU A 60 9.69 -13.31 -20.97
CA LEU A 60 10.54 -13.99 -21.96
C LEU A 60 10.97 -15.32 -21.36
N VAL A 61 10.80 -16.41 -22.10
CA VAL A 61 11.41 -17.70 -21.71
C VAL A 61 12.78 -17.79 -22.36
N ALA A 62 13.83 -17.95 -21.58
CA ALA A 62 15.19 -18.12 -22.06
C ALA A 62 15.99 -18.99 -21.09
N ASN A 63 16.79 -19.92 -21.65
CA ASN A 63 17.59 -20.89 -20.90
C ASN A 63 16.76 -21.69 -19.88
N GLY A 64 15.54 -22.07 -20.26
CA GLY A 64 14.60 -22.80 -19.41
C GLY A 64 14.08 -22.00 -18.19
N ARG A 65 14.17 -20.67 -18.21
CA ARG A 65 13.72 -19.78 -17.13
C ARG A 65 12.76 -18.71 -17.65
N ILE A 66 11.90 -18.21 -16.78
CA ILE A 66 10.99 -17.10 -17.08
C ILE A 66 11.64 -15.80 -16.65
N HIS A 67 11.83 -14.86 -17.58
CA HIS A 67 12.38 -13.54 -17.32
C HIS A 67 11.25 -12.51 -17.34
N ILE A 68 11.04 -11.81 -16.23
CA ILE A 68 10.01 -10.76 -16.08
C ILE A 68 10.61 -9.41 -16.41
N HIS A 69 10.05 -8.72 -17.39
CA HIS A 69 10.37 -7.34 -17.76
C HIS A 69 9.14 -6.45 -17.59
N ALA A 70 9.24 -5.43 -16.76
CA ALA A 70 8.21 -4.40 -16.58
C ALA A 70 8.85 -3.06 -16.19
N GLY A 71 8.24 -1.95 -16.59
CA GLY A 71 8.66 -0.60 -16.21
C GLY A 71 8.31 -0.21 -14.77
N ALA A 72 7.69 -1.12 -14.00
CA ALA A 72 7.35 -0.92 -12.60
C ALA A 72 8.61 -0.80 -11.74
N SER A 73 8.94 0.40 -11.28
CA SER A 73 10.13 0.61 -10.45
C SER A 73 9.93 0.12 -9.03
N CYS A 74 10.91 -0.64 -8.52
CA CYS A 74 11.01 -0.95 -7.11
C CYS A 74 11.68 0.23 -6.40
N ILE A 75 10.97 0.83 -5.44
CA ILE A 75 11.45 1.92 -4.59
C ILE A 75 11.73 1.44 -3.15
N GLY A 76 11.86 0.13 -2.95
CA GLY A 76 12.00 -0.54 -1.66
C GLY A 76 10.80 -1.41 -1.27
N GLN A 77 9.64 -1.26 -1.95
CA GLN A 77 8.38 -1.96 -1.63
C GLN A 77 8.32 -3.42 -2.09
N GLY A 78 9.34 -3.93 -2.80
CA GLY A 78 9.41 -5.35 -3.12
C GLY A 78 8.56 -5.82 -4.31
N VAL A 79 8.18 -4.92 -5.25
CA VAL A 79 7.33 -5.28 -6.40
C VAL A 79 7.88 -6.46 -7.22
N GLY A 80 9.20 -6.56 -7.38
CA GLY A 80 9.82 -7.67 -8.11
C GLY A 80 9.51 -9.03 -7.48
N THR A 81 9.60 -9.14 -6.16
CA THR A 81 9.26 -10.35 -5.42
C THR A 81 7.79 -10.72 -5.59
N VAL A 82 6.89 -9.73 -5.47
CA VAL A 82 5.45 -9.92 -5.66
C VAL A 82 5.14 -10.44 -7.06
N LEU A 83 5.74 -9.87 -8.10
CA LEU A 83 5.54 -10.33 -9.48
C LEU A 83 6.09 -11.75 -9.71
N VAL A 84 7.23 -12.09 -9.12
CA VAL A 84 7.78 -13.47 -9.16
C VAL A 84 6.80 -14.45 -8.51
N GLN A 85 6.23 -14.11 -7.36
CA GLN A 85 5.26 -14.97 -6.67
C GLN A 85 3.97 -15.16 -7.47
N MET A 86 3.42 -14.09 -8.05
CA MET A 86 2.22 -14.17 -8.90
C MET A 86 2.45 -15.02 -10.16
N VAL A 87 3.60 -14.86 -10.83
CA VAL A 87 3.96 -15.65 -12.01
C VAL A 87 4.20 -17.11 -11.61
N ALA A 88 4.89 -17.38 -10.51
CA ALA A 88 5.11 -18.74 -10.00
C ALA A 88 3.80 -19.47 -9.72
N GLU A 89 2.85 -18.80 -9.05
CA GLU A 89 1.54 -19.36 -8.72
C GLU A 89 0.76 -19.81 -9.96
N ILE A 90 0.77 -19.01 -11.01
CA ILE A 90 0.01 -19.30 -12.24
C ILE A 90 0.72 -20.35 -13.11
N THR A 91 2.04 -20.24 -13.22
CA THR A 91 2.79 -21.12 -14.12
C THR A 91 3.21 -22.44 -13.48
N GLY A 92 3.16 -22.54 -12.15
CA GLY A 92 3.71 -23.69 -11.41
C GLY A 92 5.24 -23.79 -11.49
N ALA A 93 5.93 -22.77 -12.03
CA ALA A 93 7.39 -22.70 -12.04
C ALA A 93 7.91 -22.41 -10.63
N ALA A 94 9.03 -23.02 -10.25
CA ALA A 94 9.66 -22.68 -8.98
C ALA A 94 10.14 -21.21 -9.01
N PRO A 95 10.09 -20.48 -7.88
CA PRO A 95 10.60 -19.10 -7.83
C PRO A 95 12.05 -18.95 -8.29
N SER A 96 12.87 -19.99 -8.13
CA SER A 96 14.26 -20.03 -8.63
C SER A 96 14.37 -20.11 -10.15
N GLU A 97 13.31 -20.51 -10.85
CA GLU A 97 13.23 -20.54 -12.32
C GLU A 97 12.72 -19.22 -12.90
N ILE A 98 12.37 -18.25 -12.04
CA ILE A 98 11.84 -16.95 -12.46
C ILE A 98 12.85 -15.85 -12.10
N VAL A 99 13.15 -14.99 -13.07
CA VAL A 99 14.12 -13.90 -12.93
C VAL A 99 13.41 -12.56 -13.09
N TRP A 100 13.38 -11.77 -12.02
CA TRP A 100 13.00 -10.36 -12.11
C TRP A 100 14.16 -9.52 -12.64
N HIS A 101 13.90 -8.70 -13.65
CA HIS A 101 14.85 -7.71 -14.16
C HIS A 101 14.47 -6.31 -13.67
N ALA A 102 15.46 -5.58 -13.16
CA ALA A 102 15.27 -4.16 -12.86
C ALA A 102 14.79 -3.41 -14.13
N PRO A 103 13.92 -2.40 -13.97
CA PRO A 103 13.41 -1.64 -15.11
C PRO A 103 14.50 -1.09 -16.02
N ASN A 104 14.35 -1.32 -17.31
CA ASN A 104 15.24 -0.83 -18.33
C ASN A 104 14.41 -0.33 -19.52
N THR A 105 14.47 0.96 -19.80
CA THR A 105 13.66 1.63 -20.82
C THR A 105 13.85 1.11 -22.26
N ARG A 106 14.91 0.32 -22.52
CA ARG A 106 15.14 -0.29 -23.85
C ARG A 106 14.36 -1.58 -24.07
N ILE A 107 14.02 -2.30 -22.99
CA ILE A 107 13.46 -3.65 -23.09
C ILE A 107 12.18 -3.86 -22.27
N ALA A 108 12.00 -3.11 -21.20
CA ALA A 108 10.80 -3.22 -20.34
C ALA A 108 9.65 -2.41 -20.94
N PRO A 109 8.43 -2.97 -21.04
CA PRO A 109 7.26 -2.19 -21.41
C PRO A 109 6.95 -1.16 -20.33
N ASP A 110 6.45 0.00 -20.74
CA ASP A 110 6.00 1.03 -19.81
C ASP A 110 4.84 0.50 -18.97
N ALA A 111 5.02 0.49 -17.66
CA ALA A 111 4.02 0.05 -16.67
C ALA A 111 3.48 1.23 -15.83
N GLY A 112 3.69 2.45 -16.28
CA GLY A 112 3.31 3.66 -15.57
C GLY A 112 4.14 3.95 -14.33
N THR A 113 3.79 5.01 -13.62
CA THR A 113 4.52 5.45 -12.41
C THR A 113 4.33 4.48 -11.24
N THR A 114 5.32 4.36 -10.37
CA THR A 114 5.20 3.71 -9.06
C THR A 114 4.70 4.75 -8.05
N SER A 115 3.40 4.95 -7.99
CA SER A 115 2.68 5.93 -7.19
C SER A 115 1.21 5.51 -7.11
N GLY A 116 0.41 6.09 -6.22
CA GLY A 116 -1.01 5.78 -6.11
C GLY A 116 -1.30 4.34 -5.65
N SER A 117 -0.36 3.66 -5.03
CA SER A 117 -0.48 2.26 -4.57
C SER A 117 -0.94 1.29 -5.67
N ARG A 118 -0.51 1.51 -6.93
CA ARG A 118 -1.09 0.87 -8.12
C ARG A 118 -0.37 -0.40 -8.60
N GLN A 119 0.94 -0.55 -8.31
CA GLN A 119 1.75 -1.57 -9.00
C GLN A 119 1.32 -3.01 -8.70
N THR A 120 0.97 -3.32 -7.45
CA THR A 120 0.52 -4.67 -7.08
C THR A 120 -0.74 -5.07 -7.85
N LEU A 121 -1.73 -4.18 -7.97
CA LEU A 121 -2.97 -4.46 -8.68
C LEU A 121 -2.77 -4.43 -10.21
N LEU A 122 -2.27 -3.31 -10.76
CA LEU A 122 -2.25 -3.11 -12.21
C LEU A 122 -1.14 -3.91 -12.90
N THR A 123 0.10 -3.75 -12.44
CA THR A 123 1.22 -4.51 -13.02
C THR A 123 1.17 -5.97 -12.60
N GLY A 124 0.67 -6.27 -11.38
CA GLY A 124 0.41 -7.63 -10.94
C GLY A 124 -0.59 -8.35 -11.84
N GLU A 125 -1.73 -7.73 -12.17
CA GLU A 125 -2.70 -8.37 -13.10
C GLU A 125 -2.11 -8.50 -14.51
N ALA A 126 -1.35 -7.52 -14.99
CA ALA A 126 -0.65 -7.66 -16.27
C ALA A 126 0.33 -8.86 -16.26
N ALA A 127 1.03 -9.09 -15.14
CA ALA A 127 1.88 -10.28 -14.98
C ALA A 127 1.05 -11.57 -14.96
N CYS A 128 -0.08 -11.57 -14.28
CA CYS A 128 -1.01 -12.70 -14.26
C CYS A 128 -1.55 -13.04 -15.66
N ILE A 129 -1.92 -12.02 -16.45
CA ILE A 129 -2.36 -12.19 -17.84
C ILE A 129 -1.26 -12.81 -18.70
N ALA A 130 -0.02 -12.29 -18.62
CA ALA A 130 1.12 -12.84 -19.34
C ALA A 130 1.42 -14.28 -18.92
N ALA A 131 1.37 -14.56 -17.61
CA ALA A 131 1.62 -15.89 -17.06
C ALA A 131 0.56 -16.91 -17.49
N ARG A 132 -0.73 -16.52 -17.53
CA ARG A 132 -1.81 -17.38 -18.06
C ARG A 132 -1.57 -17.76 -19.54
N LYS A 133 -1.19 -16.80 -20.37
CA LYS A 133 -0.82 -17.06 -21.79
C LYS A 133 0.37 -18.00 -21.91
N LEU A 134 1.39 -17.82 -21.07
CA LEU A 134 2.54 -18.72 -21.02
C LEU A 134 2.10 -20.13 -20.60
N GLN A 135 1.31 -20.27 -19.56
CA GLN A 135 0.85 -21.56 -19.05
C GLN A 135 -0.04 -22.29 -20.06
N GLU A 136 -0.93 -21.57 -20.72
CA GLU A 136 -1.76 -22.13 -21.81
C GLU A 136 -0.88 -22.68 -22.94
N LYS A 137 0.11 -21.89 -23.39
CA LYS A 137 1.05 -22.33 -24.44
C LYS A 137 1.93 -23.47 -24.01
N ARG A 138 2.37 -23.46 -22.74
CA ARG A 138 3.23 -24.48 -22.16
C ARG A 138 2.52 -25.85 -22.11
N GLY A 139 1.25 -25.89 -21.69
CA GLY A 139 0.56 -27.14 -21.41
C GLY A 139 1.35 -27.98 -20.41
N GLY A 140 1.78 -29.17 -20.82
CA GLY A 140 2.63 -30.06 -19.99
C GLY A 140 4.13 -30.04 -20.35
N LEU A 141 4.57 -29.11 -21.21
CA LEU A 141 5.97 -29.05 -21.69
C LEU A 141 6.91 -28.47 -20.61
N ALA A 142 8.20 -28.83 -20.70
CA ALA A 142 9.24 -28.16 -19.93
C ALA A 142 9.41 -26.69 -20.42
N LEU A 143 9.83 -25.77 -19.53
CA LEU A 143 10.06 -24.36 -19.90
C LEU A 143 11.03 -24.21 -21.07
N ALA A 144 12.10 -25.02 -21.12
CA ALA A 144 13.08 -24.98 -22.21
C ALA A 144 12.48 -25.22 -23.61
N ALA A 145 11.31 -25.87 -23.70
CA ALA A 145 10.61 -26.03 -24.99
C ALA A 145 10.01 -24.72 -25.52
N LEU A 146 9.92 -23.71 -24.68
CA LEU A 146 9.43 -22.38 -25.02
C LEU A 146 10.55 -21.34 -25.14
N ASP A 147 11.81 -21.75 -25.15
CA ASP A 147 12.95 -20.82 -25.22
C ASP A 147 12.82 -19.90 -26.45
N GLY A 148 13.04 -18.60 -26.25
CA GLY A 148 12.87 -17.55 -27.23
C GLY A 148 11.44 -17.01 -27.37
N GLN A 149 10.45 -17.61 -26.74
CA GLN A 149 9.07 -17.12 -26.79
C GLN A 149 8.81 -16.00 -25.77
N GLU A 150 7.98 -15.05 -26.20
CA GLU A 150 7.54 -13.91 -25.37
C GLU A 150 6.03 -13.94 -25.16
N PHE A 151 5.63 -13.52 -23.96
CA PHE A 151 4.22 -13.43 -23.54
C PHE A 151 3.98 -12.04 -22.95
N TYR A 152 3.00 -11.34 -23.51
CA TYR A 152 2.70 -9.97 -23.12
C TYR A 152 1.37 -9.90 -22.39
N GLY A 153 1.37 -9.19 -21.26
CA GLY A 153 0.18 -8.85 -20.49
C GLY A 153 0.04 -7.34 -20.36
N GLU A 154 -1.18 -6.90 -20.47
CA GLU A 154 -1.59 -5.52 -20.26
C GLU A 154 -2.90 -5.52 -19.49
N TYR A 155 -2.99 -4.65 -18.50
CA TYR A 155 -4.21 -4.42 -17.73
C TYR A 155 -4.40 -2.93 -17.52
N GLY A 156 -5.53 -2.40 -17.98
CA GLY A 156 -5.88 -0.97 -17.89
C GLY A 156 -7.36 -0.83 -17.60
N PRO A 157 -7.78 -0.85 -16.32
CA PRO A 157 -9.18 -0.67 -15.96
C PRO A 157 -9.63 0.75 -16.30
N LYS A 158 -10.88 0.87 -16.74
CA LYS A 158 -11.48 2.18 -17.02
C LYS A 158 -12.06 2.76 -15.74
N THR A 159 -11.84 4.04 -15.55
CA THR A 159 -12.46 4.85 -14.49
C THR A 159 -13.13 6.07 -15.10
N ASP A 160 -14.10 6.64 -14.40
CA ASP A 160 -14.83 7.80 -14.87
C ASP A 160 -14.12 9.10 -14.46
N PRO A 161 -14.06 10.11 -15.36
CA PRO A 161 -13.60 11.45 -15.00
C PRO A 161 -14.38 12.05 -13.84
N MET A 162 -13.72 12.88 -13.06
CA MET A 162 -14.37 13.62 -11.98
C MET A 162 -15.53 14.47 -12.53
N GLY A 163 -16.70 14.35 -11.91
CA GLY A 163 -17.90 15.09 -12.34
C GLY A 163 -18.65 14.49 -13.53
N THR A 164 -18.31 13.25 -13.93
CA THR A 164 -19.09 12.53 -14.96
C THR A 164 -20.56 12.46 -14.54
N PRO A 165 -21.49 12.82 -15.44
CA PRO A 165 -22.91 12.89 -15.12
C PRO A 165 -23.59 11.49 -15.17
N VAL A 166 -23.11 10.57 -14.37
CA VAL A 166 -23.70 9.23 -14.17
C VAL A 166 -24.03 9.02 -12.70
N PRO A 167 -25.07 8.23 -12.37
CA PRO A 167 -25.54 8.06 -11.00
C PRO A 167 -24.47 7.50 -10.04
N HIS A 168 -23.63 6.62 -10.53
CA HIS A 168 -22.61 5.90 -9.73
C HIS A 168 -21.30 5.80 -10.51
N PRO A 169 -20.51 6.89 -10.57
CA PRO A 169 -19.23 6.89 -11.31
C PRO A 169 -18.24 5.95 -10.65
N VAL A 170 -17.46 5.23 -11.44
CA VAL A 170 -16.32 4.44 -10.97
C VAL A 170 -15.09 5.34 -10.95
N SER A 171 -14.83 6.01 -9.85
CA SER A 171 -13.72 6.94 -9.74
C SER A 171 -12.36 6.24 -9.58
N HIS A 172 -12.32 5.09 -8.92
CA HIS A 172 -11.09 4.30 -8.74
C HIS A 172 -11.39 2.81 -8.84
N VAL A 173 -10.37 2.06 -9.29
CA VAL A 173 -10.48 0.61 -9.49
C VAL A 173 -10.58 -0.18 -8.19
N ALA A 174 -9.96 0.32 -7.13
CA ALA A 174 -10.00 -0.28 -5.80
C ALA A 174 -9.73 0.75 -4.71
N TYR A 175 -10.08 0.40 -3.48
CA TYR A 175 -9.76 1.15 -2.27
C TYR A 175 -9.16 0.22 -1.22
N GLY A 176 -8.08 0.68 -0.55
CA GLY A 176 -7.60 0.09 0.68
C GLY A 176 -8.27 0.73 1.89
N TYR A 177 -8.38 -0.02 2.97
CA TYR A 177 -8.93 0.43 4.25
C TYR A 177 -7.96 0.11 5.37
N ALA A 178 -7.88 1.01 6.35
CA ALA A 178 -7.01 0.82 7.50
C ALA A 178 -7.63 1.39 8.76
N THR A 179 -7.33 0.75 9.89
CA THR A 179 -7.58 1.28 11.24
C THR A 179 -6.31 1.12 12.05
N GLN A 180 -5.86 2.21 12.67
CA GLN A 180 -4.69 2.17 13.55
C GLN A 180 -5.02 2.67 14.94
N LEU A 181 -4.41 2.04 15.93
CA LEU A 181 -4.42 2.46 17.33
C LEU A 181 -3.02 2.94 17.72
N CYS A 182 -2.96 4.08 18.39
CA CYS A 182 -1.79 4.49 19.17
C CYS A 182 -2.10 4.28 20.66
N LEU A 183 -1.25 3.53 21.32
CA LEU A 183 -1.32 3.28 22.76
C LEU A 183 -0.18 4.05 23.43
N LEU A 184 -0.48 4.89 24.43
CA LEU A 184 0.52 5.63 25.18
C LEU A 184 0.73 5.06 26.59
N ASN A 185 1.95 5.21 27.09
CA ASN A 185 2.27 5.13 28.50
C ASN A 185 1.83 6.42 29.23
N GLU A 186 1.75 6.40 30.56
CA GLU A 186 1.40 7.56 31.39
C GLU A 186 2.37 8.74 31.21
N ASP A 187 3.61 8.48 30.86
CA ASP A 187 4.63 9.52 30.59
C ASP A 187 4.52 10.13 29.17
N GLY A 188 3.54 9.71 28.38
CA GLY A 188 3.33 10.16 27.01
C GLY A 188 4.21 9.49 25.96
N THR A 189 5.06 8.52 26.31
CA THR A 189 5.78 7.72 25.31
C THR A 189 4.84 6.74 24.62
N ILE A 190 5.07 6.46 23.33
CA ILE A 190 4.29 5.47 22.60
C ILE A 190 4.64 4.08 23.11
N LYS A 191 3.65 3.38 23.67
CA LYS A 191 3.76 2.01 24.12
C LYS A 191 3.78 1.04 22.94
N LYS A 192 2.86 1.22 21.99
CA LYS A 192 2.67 0.38 20.81
C LYS A 192 1.76 1.08 19.81
N ILE A 193 1.93 0.76 18.52
CA ILE A 193 0.94 1.06 17.48
C ILE A 193 0.42 -0.27 16.90
N ILE A 194 -0.91 -0.47 16.95
CA ILE A 194 -1.58 -1.60 16.33
C ILE A 194 -2.18 -1.12 15.02
N ALA A 195 -1.80 -1.75 13.90
CA ALA A 195 -2.12 -1.29 12.57
C ALA A 195 -2.84 -2.39 11.76
N ALA A 196 -4.18 -2.33 11.72
CA ALA A 196 -5.01 -3.23 10.94
C ALA A 196 -5.24 -2.67 9.52
N HIS A 197 -4.84 -3.42 8.50
CA HIS A 197 -4.91 -3.01 7.10
C HIS A 197 -5.59 -4.07 6.26
N ASP A 198 -6.61 -3.68 5.51
CA ASP A 198 -7.18 -4.51 4.46
C ASP A 198 -6.32 -4.40 3.20
N VAL A 199 -5.81 -5.53 2.75
CA VAL A 199 -4.88 -5.68 1.63
C VAL A 199 -5.50 -6.45 0.46
N GLY A 200 -6.82 -6.77 0.56
CA GLY A 200 -7.46 -7.72 -0.32
C GLY A 200 -6.89 -9.11 -0.11
N ARG A 201 -5.81 -9.45 -0.83
CA ARG A 201 -5.00 -10.67 -0.63
C ARG A 201 -3.54 -10.31 -0.37
N ALA A 202 -2.96 -10.89 0.67
CA ALA A 202 -1.54 -10.75 0.98
C ALA A 202 -0.69 -11.70 0.12
N VAL A 203 -0.19 -11.25 -1.03
CA VAL A 203 0.70 -12.06 -1.89
C VAL A 203 2.00 -12.39 -1.17
N ASN A 204 2.53 -11.44 -0.41
CA ASN A 204 3.71 -11.63 0.43
C ASN A 204 3.46 -10.98 1.81
N PRO A 205 3.00 -11.75 2.80
CA PRO A 205 2.68 -11.23 4.14
C PRO A 205 3.84 -10.48 4.80
N VAL A 206 5.07 -10.98 4.70
CA VAL A 206 6.26 -10.33 5.29
C VAL A 206 6.51 -8.95 4.65
N SER A 207 6.34 -8.84 3.33
CA SER A 207 6.46 -7.53 2.65
C SER A 207 5.32 -6.59 3.04
N VAL A 208 4.12 -7.11 3.27
CA VAL A 208 2.96 -6.34 3.76
C VAL A 208 3.26 -5.78 5.16
N GLU A 209 3.73 -6.61 6.08
CA GLU A 209 4.14 -6.18 7.43
C GLU A 209 5.19 -5.08 7.36
N GLY A 210 6.27 -5.27 6.58
CA GLY A 210 7.31 -4.26 6.41
C GLY A 210 6.82 -2.94 5.80
N GLN A 211 5.81 -2.97 4.91
CA GLN A 211 5.17 -1.76 4.40
C GLN A 211 4.33 -1.05 5.47
N ILE A 212 3.61 -1.80 6.30
CA ILE A 212 2.82 -1.27 7.41
C ILE A 212 3.76 -0.60 8.44
N GLU A 213 4.79 -1.29 8.89
CA GLU A 213 5.78 -0.78 9.84
C GLU A 213 6.46 0.50 9.32
N GLY A 214 6.93 0.47 8.07
CA GLY A 214 7.59 1.62 7.44
C GLY A 214 6.68 2.84 7.32
N GLY A 215 5.42 2.65 6.91
CA GLY A 215 4.44 3.73 6.81
C GLY A 215 4.06 4.32 8.19
N VAL A 216 3.87 3.47 9.19
CA VAL A 216 3.61 3.88 10.58
C VAL A 216 4.77 4.73 11.11
N VAL A 217 6.01 4.26 11.01
CA VAL A 217 7.19 4.99 11.52
C VAL A 217 7.37 6.33 10.79
N MET A 218 7.14 6.37 9.48
CA MET A 218 7.16 7.62 8.71
C MET A 218 6.13 8.62 9.26
N SER A 219 4.91 8.19 9.54
CA SER A 219 3.87 9.06 10.04
C SER A 219 4.04 9.42 11.53
N CYS A 220 4.74 8.61 12.34
CA CYS A 220 5.20 9.02 13.68
C CYS A 220 6.09 10.25 13.58
N GLY A 221 6.99 10.31 12.60
CA GLY A 221 7.81 11.49 12.33
C GLY A 221 6.96 12.71 12.03
N TYR A 222 6.01 12.58 11.11
CA TYR A 222 5.08 13.65 10.75
C TYR A 222 4.27 14.16 11.94
N ALA A 223 3.81 13.25 12.80
CA ALA A 223 3.01 13.59 13.96
C ALA A 223 3.79 14.27 15.10
N LEU A 224 5.07 13.89 15.29
CA LEU A 224 5.78 14.15 16.56
C LEU A 224 7.06 14.98 16.43
N THR A 225 7.78 14.88 15.30
CA THR A 225 9.16 15.41 15.26
C THR A 225 9.52 16.17 13.99
N GLU A 226 8.84 15.93 12.88
CA GLU A 226 9.22 16.52 11.60
C GLU A 226 8.71 17.94 11.46
N HIS A 227 9.62 18.84 11.10
CA HIS A 227 9.30 20.23 10.83
C HIS A 227 10.05 20.73 9.60
N PHE A 228 9.31 21.32 8.65
CA PHE A 228 9.85 21.89 7.43
C PHE A 228 9.54 23.40 7.35
N PRO A 229 10.25 24.25 8.13
CA PRO A 229 9.94 25.67 8.19
C PRO A 229 10.32 26.37 6.88
N LEU A 230 9.42 27.22 6.44
CA LEU A 230 9.62 28.06 5.25
C LEU A 230 9.60 29.55 5.63
N LYS A 231 10.46 30.34 5.00
CA LYS A 231 10.39 31.81 5.03
C LYS A 231 10.37 32.34 3.60
N ASN A 232 9.31 33.04 3.23
CA ASN A 232 9.11 33.57 1.87
C ASN A 232 9.29 32.48 0.78
N GLY A 233 8.72 31.29 1.00
CA GLY A 233 8.82 30.14 0.09
C GLY A 233 10.19 29.43 0.06
N ARG A 234 11.13 29.82 0.91
CA ARG A 234 12.47 29.19 0.99
C ARG A 234 12.59 28.33 2.25
N PRO A 235 13.08 27.07 2.16
CA PRO A 235 13.35 26.25 3.31
C PRO A 235 14.38 26.90 4.26
N LEU A 236 14.09 26.87 5.54
CA LEU A 236 15.02 27.27 6.60
C LEU A 236 15.77 26.06 7.17
N ALA A 237 15.16 24.87 7.07
CA ALA A 237 15.80 23.64 7.51
C ALA A 237 16.90 23.21 6.54
N LYS A 238 17.99 22.68 7.09
CA LYS A 238 19.07 22.05 6.33
C LYS A 238 18.84 20.56 6.23
N PHE A 239 19.50 19.90 5.26
CA PHE A 239 19.55 18.45 5.19
C PHE A 239 20.01 17.86 6.55
N GLY A 240 19.30 16.84 7.02
CA GLY A 240 19.58 16.20 8.31
C GLY A 240 18.98 16.90 9.55
N THR A 241 18.34 18.08 9.40
CA THR A 241 17.73 18.82 10.51
C THR A 241 16.20 18.84 10.49
N LEU A 242 15.58 18.04 9.62
CA LEU A 242 14.13 17.99 9.44
C LEU A 242 13.38 17.26 10.58
N GLY A 243 14.11 16.58 11.47
CA GLY A 243 13.52 15.87 12.59
C GLY A 243 12.94 14.49 12.24
N LEU A 244 13.44 13.84 11.16
CA LEU A 244 13.00 12.50 10.79
C LEU A 244 13.02 11.55 11.99
N PHE A 245 11.98 10.76 12.13
CA PHE A 245 11.90 9.75 13.18
C PHE A 245 12.94 8.67 12.95
N ARG A 246 13.64 8.26 14.00
CA ARG A 246 14.80 7.36 13.90
C ARG A 246 14.49 6.01 14.52
N ALA A 247 15.19 4.98 14.10
CA ALA A 247 15.00 3.60 14.55
C ALA A 247 15.16 3.41 16.06
N ASP A 248 16.02 4.21 16.72
CA ASP A 248 16.22 4.19 18.18
C ASP A 248 15.00 4.67 18.99
N ARG A 249 14.02 5.27 18.32
CA ARG A 249 12.77 5.76 18.90
C ARG A 249 11.52 5.15 18.29
N ALA A 250 11.70 4.28 17.29
CA ALA A 250 10.59 3.64 16.62
C ALA A 250 9.80 2.79 17.65
N PRO A 251 8.48 2.98 17.75
CA PRO A 251 7.66 2.15 18.62
C PRO A 251 7.56 0.72 18.10
N GLU A 252 7.14 -0.19 18.95
CA GLU A 252 6.65 -1.48 18.49
C GLU A 252 5.42 -1.26 17.59
N VAL A 253 5.42 -1.90 16.42
CA VAL A 253 4.30 -1.89 15.48
C VAL A 253 3.77 -3.31 15.35
N GLU A 254 2.50 -3.51 15.69
CA GLU A 254 1.79 -4.77 15.49
C GLU A 254 0.93 -4.68 14.24
N ALA A 255 1.36 -5.30 13.15
CA ALA A 255 0.60 -5.37 11.92
C ALA A 255 -0.49 -6.45 12.00
N ARG A 256 -1.75 -6.07 11.67
CA ARG A 256 -2.88 -7.00 11.52
C ARG A 256 -3.37 -6.97 10.09
N ILE A 257 -3.06 -8.03 9.35
CA ILE A 257 -3.42 -8.15 7.94
C ILE A 257 -4.87 -8.64 7.84
N ILE A 258 -5.70 -7.87 7.15
CA ILE A 258 -7.07 -8.23 6.83
C ILE A 258 -7.14 -8.53 5.32
N GLU A 259 -7.72 -9.67 4.97
CA GLU A 259 -7.87 -10.10 3.59
C GLU A 259 -9.35 -10.12 3.20
N LYS A 260 -9.88 -8.96 2.80
CA LYS A 260 -11.27 -8.85 2.36
C LYS A 260 -11.38 -9.17 0.87
N ALA A 261 -11.98 -10.30 0.57
CA ALA A 261 -12.23 -10.71 -0.82
C ALA A 261 -13.18 -9.73 -1.55
N GLY A 262 -13.02 -9.63 -2.87
CA GLY A 262 -13.90 -8.84 -3.74
C GLY A 262 -13.20 -8.04 -4.81
N ILE A 263 -11.86 -7.95 -4.79
CA ILE A 263 -11.09 -7.33 -5.86
C ILE A 263 -10.95 -8.30 -7.03
N GLU A 264 -11.28 -7.84 -8.21
CA GLU A 264 -10.98 -8.52 -9.48
C GLU A 264 -9.56 -8.15 -9.94
N GLY A 265 -8.80 -9.15 -10.41
CA GLY A 265 -7.42 -8.99 -10.86
C GLY A 265 -6.37 -9.15 -9.76
N ALA A 266 -5.13 -9.37 -10.17
CA ALA A 266 -3.95 -9.59 -9.32
C ALA A 266 -4.17 -10.63 -8.20
N GLY A 267 -5.04 -11.63 -8.43
CA GLY A 267 -5.42 -12.63 -7.44
C GLY A 267 -6.13 -12.05 -6.22
N GLY A 268 -6.74 -10.86 -6.34
CA GLY A 268 -7.43 -10.17 -5.24
C GLY A 268 -6.55 -9.20 -4.44
N ALA A 269 -5.29 -9.00 -4.82
CA ALA A 269 -4.37 -8.14 -4.08
C ALA A 269 -4.52 -6.66 -4.45
N ILE A 270 -4.39 -5.77 -3.48
CA ILE A 270 -4.31 -4.32 -3.67
C ILE A 270 -2.97 -3.76 -3.17
N GLY A 271 -2.58 -2.59 -3.69
CA GLY A 271 -1.40 -1.89 -3.20
C GLY A 271 -1.68 -1.13 -1.91
N ILE A 272 -0.74 -1.16 -0.99
CA ILE A 272 -0.85 -0.54 0.34
C ILE A 272 0.27 0.46 0.65
N GLY A 273 0.98 0.96 -0.37
CA GLY A 273 2.16 1.82 -0.15
C GLY A 273 1.88 3.09 0.62
N GLU A 274 0.71 3.71 0.44
CA GLU A 274 0.41 5.04 1.02
C GLU A 274 -0.54 4.95 2.22
N ILE A 275 -1.52 4.04 2.20
CA ILE A 275 -2.54 3.94 3.26
C ILE A 275 -1.93 3.64 4.63
N THR A 276 -0.77 2.98 4.65
CA THR A 276 -0.07 2.59 5.87
C THR A 276 0.36 3.77 6.74
N SER A 277 0.54 4.95 6.13
CA SER A 277 0.93 6.17 6.84
C SER A 277 -0.24 7.12 7.18
N ILE A 278 -1.46 6.86 6.67
CA ILE A 278 -2.55 7.85 6.80
C ILE A 278 -3.16 7.88 8.20
N PRO A 279 -3.57 6.76 8.84
CA PRO A 279 -4.26 6.82 10.13
C PRO A 279 -3.35 7.11 11.32
N THR A 280 -2.02 6.96 11.19
CA THR A 280 -1.09 7.02 12.33
C THR A 280 -1.11 8.37 13.05
N ALA A 281 -0.95 9.47 12.30
CA ALA A 281 -0.89 10.80 12.92
C ALA A 281 -2.19 11.16 13.67
N PRO A 282 -3.40 10.98 13.11
CA PRO A 282 -4.61 11.25 13.87
C PRO A 282 -4.85 10.25 15.01
N ALA A 283 -4.39 8.99 14.93
CA ALA A 283 -4.44 8.06 16.04
C ALA A 283 -3.53 8.53 17.19
N ILE A 284 -2.32 9.01 16.91
CA ILE A 284 -1.41 9.60 17.90
C ILE A 284 -2.05 10.83 18.53
N ALA A 285 -2.58 11.76 17.75
CA ALA A 285 -3.24 12.96 18.27
C ALA A 285 -4.43 12.61 19.19
N GLY A 286 -5.23 11.61 18.80
CA GLY A 286 -6.32 11.10 19.62
C GLY A 286 -5.87 10.47 20.95
N ALA A 287 -4.73 9.79 20.96
CA ALA A 287 -4.15 9.21 22.17
C ALA A 287 -3.65 10.31 23.12
N TYR A 288 -2.97 11.33 22.64
CA TYR A 288 -2.56 12.49 23.45
C TYR A 288 -3.75 13.26 23.97
N TYR A 289 -4.81 13.45 23.19
CA TYR A 289 -6.05 14.05 23.69
C TYR A 289 -6.64 13.27 24.86
N LYS A 290 -6.62 11.95 24.83
CA LYS A 290 -7.07 11.14 25.99
C LYS A 290 -6.16 11.25 27.20
N LEU A 291 -4.85 11.41 26.98
CA LEU A 291 -3.87 11.54 28.06
C LEU A 291 -3.94 12.91 28.75
N THR A 292 -4.05 13.99 27.96
CA THR A 292 -3.92 15.37 28.44
C THR A 292 -5.24 16.10 28.62
N GLY A 293 -6.30 15.69 27.92
CA GLY A 293 -7.56 16.42 27.81
C GLY A 293 -7.51 17.62 26.84
N GLU A 294 -6.35 17.92 26.25
CA GLU A 294 -6.14 19.04 25.34
C GLU A 294 -6.11 18.57 23.87
N PHE A 295 -6.87 19.23 23.01
CA PHE A 295 -6.90 18.91 21.57
C PHE A 295 -5.94 19.81 20.80
N GLU A 296 -4.85 19.22 20.31
CA GLU A 296 -3.86 19.92 19.47
C GLU A 296 -4.35 20.02 18.02
N THR A 297 -4.16 21.21 17.43
CA THR A 297 -4.62 21.53 16.06
C THR A 297 -3.46 21.68 15.06
N GLU A 298 -2.22 21.56 15.52
CA GLU A 298 -1.01 21.71 14.73
C GLU A 298 -0.12 20.47 14.84
N LEU A 299 0.58 20.15 13.76
CA LEU A 299 1.61 19.11 13.73
C LEU A 299 2.99 19.74 13.41
N PRO A 300 4.06 19.16 13.93
CA PRO A 300 4.13 18.08 14.91
C PRO A 300 3.56 18.52 16.26
N LEU A 301 2.98 17.57 17.00
CA LEU A 301 2.40 17.81 18.32
C LEU A 301 3.42 18.42 19.27
N ARG A 302 2.96 19.35 20.14
CA ARG A 302 3.79 20.03 21.14
C ARG A 302 3.69 19.31 22.49
N HIS A 303 4.64 19.62 23.37
CA HIS A 303 4.63 19.14 24.76
C HIS A 303 4.59 17.60 24.91
N THR A 304 5.13 16.90 23.89
CA THR A 304 5.30 15.46 23.94
C THR A 304 6.74 15.09 24.32
N PRO A 305 7.03 13.87 24.81
CA PRO A 305 8.41 13.40 25.03
C PRO A 305 9.30 13.39 23.77
N TYR A 306 8.68 13.57 22.60
CA TYR A 306 9.34 13.61 21.30
C TYR A 306 9.62 15.02 20.79
N ASP A 307 9.01 16.06 21.41
CA ASP A 307 9.20 17.45 20.99
C ASP A 307 10.67 17.89 21.20
N ARG A 308 11.31 18.36 20.14
CA ARG A 308 12.71 18.81 20.15
C ARG A 308 12.85 20.33 20.02
N ARG A 309 11.75 21.07 20.14
CA ARG A 309 11.71 22.52 19.97
C ARG A 309 11.86 23.28 21.30
N THR A 310 12.09 22.54 22.37
CA THR A 310 12.38 23.11 23.72
C THR A 310 13.86 23.33 23.93
#